data_a0989dff9358731bb28cca3c9b5f2192
#
_entry.id   a0989dff9358731bb28cca3c9b5f2192
#
_cell.length_a   1.000
_cell.length_b   1.000
_cell.length_c   1.000
_cell.angle_alpha   90.00
_cell.angle_beta   90.00
_cell.angle_gamma   90.00
#
_symmetry.space_group_name_H-M   'P 1'
#
loop_
_entity.id
_entity.type
_entity.pdbx_description
1 polymer ?
#
loop_
_entity_poly.entity_id
_entity_poly.type
_entity_poly.pdbx_seq_one_letter_code
_entity_poly.pdbx_strand_id
1 'polypeptide(L)'
;MPATTHIDLEDRCVEQGIGFHVIPGLSATALAVSLSGMQSYRFGRQVTLPFAASDYLPTSPLKMLCNNFENGLHSLVLLDLDPTGMGVEQPRPMSPAEAVGLLERMAERLVEEEDGRRGRLELPVKQWNGILLSDLGTEEERVLSGLLGDLSGQKGGMVHAIILPAEFSGMEKDAFERRGTV
;
A
#
# COMPACT_ATOMS: atom_id res chain seq x y z
N MET A 1 -0.05 -12.38 14.31
CA MET A 1 0.38 -11.03 14.73
C MET A 1 1.17 -10.42 13.58
N PRO A 2 0.76 -9.28 13.06
CA PRO A 2 1.34 -8.77 11.79
C PRO A 2 2.63 -7.96 11.95
N ALA A 3 3.06 -7.60 13.15
CA ALA A 3 4.21 -6.73 13.34
C ALA A 3 5.29 -7.37 14.21
N THR A 4 6.55 -7.11 13.86
CA THR A 4 7.74 -7.60 14.59
C THR A 4 7.72 -7.22 16.08
N THR A 5 7.21 -6.03 16.39
CA THR A 5 7.05 -5.55 17.77
C THR A 5 6.12 -6.41 18.63
N HIS A 6 5.10 -7.04 18.04
CA HIS A 6 4.22 -7.95 18.76
C HIS A 6 4.90 -9.28 19.07
N ILE A 7 5.77 -9.75 18.18
CA ILE A 7 6.58 -10.95 18.40
C ILE A 7 7.58 -10.69 19.52
N ASP A 8 8.29 -9.57 19.49
CA ASP A 8 9.22 -9.16 20.55
C ASP A 8 8.52 -9.03 21.91
N LEU A 9 7.29 -8.49 21.92
CA LEU A 9 6.49 -8.41 23.15
C LEU A 9 6.14 -9.79 23.70
N GLU A 10 5.75 -10.73 22.85
CA GLU A 10 5.47 -12.12 23.24
C GLU A 10 6.72 -12.78 23.83
N ASP A 11 7.86 -12.66 23.16
CA ASP A 11 9.13 -13.21 23.62
C ASP A 11 9.52 -12.68 25.00
N ARG A 12 9.40 -11.37 25.21
CA ARG A 12 9.66 -10.76 26.54
C ARG A 12 8.70 -11.23 27.63
N CYS A 13 7.43 -11.45 27.29
CA CYS A 13 6.47 -12.00 28.24
C CYS A 13 6.86 -13.43 28.64
N VAL A 14 7.26 -14.24 27.67
CA VAL A 14 7.71 -15.61 27.92
C VAL A 14 8.97 -15.63 28.79
N GLU A 15 9.98 -14.81 28.48
CA GLU A 15 11.21 -14.69 29.26
C GLU A 15 10.98 -14.29 30.73
N GLN A 16 9.95 -13.48 30.99
CA GLN A 16 9.61 -13.00 32.31
C GLN A 16 8.56 -13.86 33.03
N GLY A 17 8.12 -14.96 32.41
CA GLY A 17 7.07 -15.82 32.97
C GLY A 17 5.69 -15.14 33.04
N ILE A 18 5.46 -14.12 32.23
CA ILE A 18 4.18 -13.38 32.14
C ILE A 18 3.27 -14.09 31.15
N GLY A 19 2.02 -14.35 31.54
CA GLY A 19 1.01 -14.93 30.66
C GLY A 19 0.73 -13.99 29.46
N PHE A 20 0.71 -14.53 28.24
CA PHE A 20 0.42 -13.82 27.01
C PHE A 20 -0.79 -14.41 26.30
N HIS A 21 -1.72 -13.59 25.87
CA HIS A 21 -2.91 -14.03 25.16
C HIS A 21 -3.23 -13.10 23.98
N VAL A 22 -3.44 -13.67 22.79
CA VAL A 22 -3.80 -12.93 21.59
C VAL A 22 -5.32 -12.96 21.42
N ILE A 23 -5.93 -11.80 21.43
CA ILE A 23 -7.35 -11.64 21.07
C ILE A 23 -7.42 -11.26 19.60
N PRO A 24 -7.99 -12.10 18.72
CA PRO A 24 -8.15 -11.78 17.30
C PRO A 24 -9.04 -10.56 17.11
N GLY A 25 -8.62 -9.67 16.21
CA GLY A 25 -9.36 -8.47 15.84
C GLY A 25 -9.41 -8.30 14.32
N LEU A 26 -10.05 -7.22 13.87
CA LEU A 26 -10.06 -6.85 12.46
C LEU A 26 -8.65 -6.38 12.05
N SER A 27 -8.24 -6.80 10.87
CA SER A 27 -6.99 -6.37 10.25
C SER A 27 -7.28 -5.42 9.09
N ALA A 28 -6.65 -4.25 9.08
CA ALA A 28 -6.75 -3.30 7.96
C ALA A 28 -6.35 -3.94 6.62
N THR A 29 -5.36 -4.84 6.63
CA THR A 29 -4.94 -5.56 5.43
C THR A 29 -6.00 -6.54 4.93
N ALA A 30 -6.70 -7.22 5.84
CA ALA A 30 -7.81 -8.11 5.48
C ALA A 30 -9.02 -7.31 4.95
N LEU A 31 -9.34 -6.18 5.57
CA LEU A 31 -10.37 -5.26 5.08
C LEU A 31 -10.02 -4.73 3.68
N ALA A 32 -8.79 -4.28 3.47
CA ALA A 32 -8.32 -3.78 2.19
C ALA A 32 -8.54 -4.82 1.07
N VAL A 33 -8.11 -6.05 1.30
CA VAL A 33 -8.30 -7.14 0.33
C VAL A 33 -9.79 -7.40 0.09
N SER A 34 -10.60 -7.51 1.15
CA SER A 34 -12.03 -7.83 1.04
C SER A 34 -12.83 -6.75 0.31
N LEU A 35 -12.52 -5.48 0.57
CA LEU A 35 -13.24 -4.33 0.00
C LEU A 35 -12.78 -3.99 -1.42
N SER A 36 -11.57 -4.38 -1.81
CA SER A 36 -11.02 -4.11 -3.14
C SER A 36 -11.76 -4.80 -4.28
N GLY A 37 -12.38 -5.96 -4.00
CA GLY A 37 -12.96 -6.83 -5.03
C GLY A 37 -11.92 -7.64 -5.81
N MET A 38 -10.65 -7.61 -5.37
CA MET A 38 -9.59 -8.46 -5.91
C MET A 38 -9.58 -9.81 -5.20
N GLN A 39 -9.18 -10.85 -5.91
CA GLN A 39 -9.11 -12.22 -5.38
C GLN A 39 -7.96 -12.34 -4.37
N SER A 40 -8.28 -12.72 -3.13
CA SER A 40 -7.32 -12.73 -2.01
C SER A 40 -6.07 -13.59 -2.25
N TYR A 41 -6.21 -14.69 -2.99
CA TYR A 41 -5.10 -15.60 -3.33
C TYR A 41 -4.18 -15.09 -4.44
N ARG A 42 -4.51 -13.95 -5.06
CA ARG A 42 -3.71 -13.27 -6.08
C ARG A 42 -2.90 -12.10 -5.53
N PHE A 43 -2.83 -11.94 -4.22
CA PHE A 43 -1.96 -10.93 -3.60
C PHE A 43 -0.57 -11.47 -3.39
N GLY A 44 0.42 -10.69 -3.80
CA GLY A 44 1.82 -10.93 -3.52
C GLY A 44 2.26 -10.31 -2.19
N ARG A 45 3.55 -10.03 -2.09
CA ARG A 45 4.14 -9.41 -0.90
C ARG A 45 3.52 -8.02 -0.65
N GLN A 46 3.10 -7.77 0.58
CA GLN A 46 2.69 -6.43 1.01
C GLN A 46 3.92 -5.50 1.06
N VAL A 47 3.72 -4.26 0.66
CA VAL A 47 4.77 -3.26 0.58
C VAL A 47 4.38 -2.04 1.39
N THR A 48 5.26 -1.56 2.26
CA THR A 48 5.12 -0.26 2.89
C THR A 48 5.86 0.78 2.06
N LEU A 49 5.21 1.88 1.75
CA LEU A 49 5.79 3.03 1.09
C LEU A 49 6.19 4.06 2.15
N PRO A 50 7.49 4.17 2.51
CA PRO A 50 7.94 5.08 3.54
C PRO A 50 8.04 6.51 3.01
N PHE A 51 7.93 7.50 3.88
CA PHE A 51 8.34 8.86 3.51
C PHE A 51 9.81 8.88 3.09
N ALA A 52 10.13 9.66 2.05
CA ALA A 52 11.51 9.90 1.69
C ALA A 52 12.17 10.79 2.76
N ALA A 53 13.32 10.37 3.27
CA ALA A 53 14.19 11.26 4.04
C ALA A 53 14.97 12.17 3.08
N SER A 54 15.49 13.31 3.56
CA SER A 54 16.06 14.40 2.74
C SER A 54 16.93 13.97 1.55
N ASP A 55 17.82 12.99 1.73
CA ASP A 55 18.73 12.50 0.69
C ASP A 55 18.56 10.99 0.41
N TYR A 56 17.58 10.34 1.06
CA TYR A 56 17.37 8.91 0.95
C TYR A 56 16.03 8.58 0.30
N LEU A 57 16.08 8.05 -0.92
CA LEU A 57 14.94 7.53 -1.66
C LEU A 57 15.19 6.04 -1.94
N PRO A 58 14.65 5.12 -1.12
CA PRO A 58 14.82 3.69 -1.37
C PRO A 58 14.01 3.25 -2.60
N THR A 59 14.63 2.50 -3.51
CA THR A 59 13.95 1.90 -4.67
C THR A 59 13.38 0.50 -4.36
N SER A 60 13.74 -0.08 -3.22
CA SER A 60 13.31 -1.43 -2.82
C SER A 60 11.79 -1.63 -2.75
N PRO A 61 10.96 -0.68 -2.29
CA PRO A 61 9.51 -0.85 -2.35
C PRO A 61 9.02 -1.02 -3.78
N LEU A 62 9.51 -0.20 -4.70
CA LEU A 62 9.12 -0.28 -6.11
C LEU A 62 9.59 -1.58 -6.77
N LYS A 63 10.81 -2.05 -6.46
CA LYS A 63 11.31 -3.36 -6.94
C LYS A 63 10.39 -4.50 -6.51
N MET A 64 9.87 -4.47 -5.28
CA MET A 64 8.91 -5.47 -4.80
C MET A 64 7.57 -5.38 -5.54
N LEU A 65 7.10 -4.16 -5.86
CA LEU A 65 5.87 -3.95 -6.64
C LEU A 65 6.02 -4.48 -8.07
N CYS A 66 7.14 -4.20 -8.72
CA CYS A 66 7.45 -4.74 -10.05
C CYS A 66 7.52 -6.28 -10.03
N ASN A 67 8.18 -6.86 -9.03
CA ASN A 67 8.26 -8.32 -8.88
C ASN A 67 6.87 -8.96 -8.69
N ASN A 68 6.01 -8.38 -7.85
CA ASN A 68 4.63 -8.87 -7.74
C ASN A 68 3.92 -8.83 -9.09
N PHE A 69 4.01 -7.71 -9.80
CA PHE A 69 3.37 -7.52 -11.11
C PHE A 69 3.84 -8.55 -12.15
N GLU A 70 5.14 -8.79 -12.25
CA GLU A 70 5.75 -9.77 -13.15
C GLU A 70 5.29 -11.20 -12.86
N ASN A 71 4.95 -11.49 -11.59
CA ASN A 71 4.39 -12.76 -11.18
C ASN A 71 2.84 -12.81 -11.27
N GLY A 72 2.19 -11.82 -11.86
CA GLY A 72 0.72 -11.76 -11.98
C GLY A 72 -0.01 -11.52 -10.65
N LEU A 73 0.69 -10.97 -9.64
CA LEU A 73 0.16 -10.76 -8.30
C LEU A 73 -0.16 -9.28 -8.04
N HIS A 74 -1.31 -9.04 -7.43
CA HIS A 74 -1.69 -7.71 -6.94
C HIS A 74 -0.79 -7.32 -5.77
N SER A 75 -0.59 -6.01 -5.61
CA SER A 75 0.19 -5.48 -4.49
C SER A 75 -0.70 -4.66 -3.56
N LEU A 76 -0.65 -4.94 -2.26
CA LEU A 76 -1.15 -4.03 -1.24
C LEU A 76 -0.01 -3.12 -0.80
N VAL A 77 -0.18 -1.82 -1.00
CA VAL A 77 0.76 -0.75 -0.63
C VAL A 77 0.20 -0.03 0.58
N LEU A 78 0.87 -0.17 1.71
CA LEU A 78 0.56 0.57 2.92
C LEU A 78 1.29 1.91 2.87
N LEU A 79 0.56 3.00 3.03
CA LEU A 79 1.14 4.34 3.07
C LEU A 79 1.57 4.68 4.49
N ASP A 80 2.75 5.26 4.60
CA ASP A 80 3.38 5.54 5.88
C ASP A 80 2.67 6.67 6.66
N LEU A 81 2.83 6.62 7.96
CA LEU A 81 2.49 7.72 8.86
C LEU A 81 3.80 8.38 9.28
N ASP A 82 3.89 9.70 9.21
CA ASP A 82 5.10 10.42 9.60
C ASP A 82 5.51 10.04 11.04
N PRO A 83 6.63 9.32 11.21
CA PRO A 83 7.06 8.82 12.50
C PRO A 83 7.66 9.92 13.39
N THR A 84 7.91 11.14 12.86
CA THR A 84 8.51 12.22 13.62
C THR A 84 7.59 12.74 14.71
N GLY A 85 6.31 12.41 14.64
CA GLY A 85 5.33 12.70 15.67
C GLY A 85 5.63 12.07 17.03
N MET A 86 6.45 11.03 17.14
CA MET A 86 6.97 10.39 18.36
C MET A 86 6.09 10.57 19.63
N GLY A 87 4.77 10.72 19.45
CA GLY A 87 3.81 10.99 20.52
C GLY A 87 3.70 12.48 20.97
N VAL A 88 4.40 13.39 20.32
CA VAL A 88 4.37 14.84 20.64
C VAL A 88 3.45 15.59 19.67
N GLU A 89 3.39 15.15 18.41
CA GLU A 89 2.47 15.68 17.39
C GLU A 89 1.61 14.56 16.83
N GLN A 90 0.46 14.91 16.24
CA GLN A 90 -0.38 13.92 15.57
C GLN A 90 0.38 13.37 14.35
N PRO A 91 0.40 12.05 14.13
CA PRO A 91 1.00 11.46 12.96
C PRO A 91 0.41 12.08 11.70
N ARG A 92 1.27 12.48 10.77
CA ARG A 92 0.86 12.99 9.47
C ARG A 92 0.73 11.81 8.49
N PRO A 93 -0.45 11.47 8.01
CA PRO A 93 -0.62 10.41 7.04
C PRO A 93 -0.04 10.84 5.68
N MET A 94 0.54 9.90 4.95
CA MET A 94 0.94 10.11 3.56
C MET A 94 -0.31 10.24 2.69
N SER A 95 -0.44 11.36 1.99
CA SER A 95 -1.54 11.57 1.05
C SER A 95 -1.38 10.74 -0.23
N PRO A 96 -2.46 10.48 -0.97
CA PRO A 96 -2.39 9.83 -2.28
C PRO A 96 -1.46 10.55 -3.27
N ALA A 97 -1.44 11.87 -3.27
CA ALA A 97 -0.57 12.68 -4.12
C ALA A 97 0.92 12.46 -3.79
N GLU A 98 1.26 12.45 -2.51
CA GLU A 98 2.63 12.18 -2.05
C GLU A 98 3.07 10.77 -2.42
N ALA A 99 2.18 9.78 -2.24
CA ALA A 99 2.47 8.39 -2.58
C ALA A 99 2.75 8.20 -4.07
N VAL A 100 1.90 8.78 -4.94
CA VAL A 100 2.09 8.70 -6.40
C VAL A 100 3.36 9.43 -6.82
N GLY A 101 3.61 10.64 -6.31
CA GLY A 101 4.84 11.40 -6.60
C GLY A 101 6.10 10.68 -6.12
N LEU A 102 6.02 9.96 -5.00
CA LEU A 102 7.12 9.15 -4.50
C LEU A 102 7.40 7.95 -5.40
N LEU A 103 6.36 7.25 -5.85
CA LEU A 103 6.49 6.15 -6.82
C LEU A 103 7.07 6.63 -8.16
N GLU A 104 6.70 7.82 -8.65
CA GLU A 104 7.29 8.41 -9.87
C GLU A 104 8.80 8.61 -9.71
N ARG A 105 9.23 9.25 -8.61
CA ARG A 105 10.67 9.46 -8.31
C ARG A 105 11.44 8.15 -8.16
N MET A 106 10.83 7.15 -7.51
CA MET A 106 11.43 5.81 -7.42
C MET A 106 11.55 5.15 -8.80
N ALA A 107 10.54 5.34 -9.68
CA ALA A 107 10.54 4.78 -11.02
C ALA A 107 11.62 5.41 -11.91
N GLU A 108 11.78 6.73 -11.85
CA GLU A 108 12.84 7.44 -12.55
C GLU A 108 14.21 6.89 -12.13
N ARG A 109 14.46 6.83 -10.83
CA ARG A 109 15.72 6.31 -10.28
C ARG A 109 15.96 4.85 -10.66
N LEU A 110 14.94 4.01 -10.58
CA LEU A 110 15.07 2.59 -10.89
C LEU A 110 15.37 2.35 -12.38
N VAL A 111 14.76 3.13 -13.26
CA VAL A 111 15.04 3.09 -14.70
C VAL A 111 16.48 3.49 -15.00
N GLU A 112 17.03 4.46 -14.29
CA GLU A 112 18.44 4.86 -14.41
C GLU A 112 19.39 3.76 -13.88
N GLU A 113 19.06 3.15 -12.72
CA GLU A 113 19.87 2.08 -12.10
C GLU A 113 19.90 0.78 -12.95
N GLU A 114 18.80 0.44 -13.62
CA GLU A 114 18.62 -0.85 -14.33
C GLU A 114 18.73 -0.72 -15.85
N ASP A 115 19.18 0.43 -16.36
CA ASP A 115 19.41 0.70 -17.79
C ASP A 115 18.18 0.39 -18.69
N GLY A 116 16.99 0.83 -18.22
CA GLY A 116 15.79 0.83 -19.04
C GLY A 116 14.47 0.52 -18.34
N ARG A 117 13.38 0.67 -19.09
CA ARG A 117 12.01 0.41 -18.64
C ARG A 117 11.62 -1.04 -18.94
N ARG A 118 11.10 -1.75 -17.93
CA ARG A 118 10.66 -3.15 -18.08
C ARG A 118 9.36 -3.38 -17.29
N GLY A 119 8.55 -4.33 -17.77
CA GLY A 119 7.35 -4.76 -17.08
C GLY A 119 6.45 -3.59 -16.72
N ARG A 120 6.13 -3.45 -15.45
CA ARG A 120 5.25 -2.36 -14.99
C ARG A 120 5.78 -0.96 -15.30
N LEU A 121 7.10 -0.79 -15.39
CA LEU A 121 7.75 0.51 -15.67
C LEU A 121 7.67 0.94 -17.14
N GLU A 122 7.14 0.10 -18.03
CA GLU A 122 6.87 0.48 -19.42
C GLU A 122 5.85 1.61 -19.51
N LEU A 123 4.92 1.68 -18.55
CA LEU A 123 3.95 2.75 -18.43
C LEU A 123 4.37 3.75 -17.34
N PRO A 124 4.11 5.05 -17.53
CA PRO A 124 4.23 6.03 -16.46
C PRO A 124 3.38 5.65 -15.25
N VAL A 125 3.88 5.90 -14.03
CA VAL A 125 3.20 5.54 -12.78
C VAL A 125 1.76 6.06 -12.73
N LYS A 126 1.51 7.29 -13.20
CA LYS A 126 0.17 7.87 -13.25
C LYS A 126 -0.83 7.11 -14.13
N GLN A 127 -0.34 6.29 -15.06
CA GLN A 127 -1.18 5.45 -15.92
C GLN A 127 -1.41 4.05 -15.36
N TRP A 128 -0.88 3.73 -14.19
CA TRP A 128 -1.17 2.44 -13.56
C TRP A 128 -2.57 2.43 -12.97
N ASN A 129 -3.27 1.32 -13.13
CA ASN A 129 -4.49 1.06 -12.41
C ASN A 129 -4.19 0.98 -10.92
N GLY A 130 -5.07 1.58 -10.11
CA GLY A 130 -4.99 1.56 -8.66
C GLY A 130 -6.36 1.50 -8.01
N ILE A 131 -6.41 1.04 -6.77
CA ILE A 131 -7.57 1.14 -5.90
C ILE A 131 -7.11 1.89 -4.66
N LEU A 132 -7.61 3.09 -4.46
CA LEU A 132 -7.37 3.89 -3.26
C LEU A 132 -8.36 3.48 -2.19
N LEU A 133 -7.84 3.16 -1.03
CA LEU A 133 -8.57 2.76 0.15
C LEU A 133 -8.30 3.81 1.23
N SER A 134 -9.32 4.43 1.78
CA SER A 134 -9.19 5.46 2.80
C SER A 134 -10.10 5.16 3.98
N ASP A 135 -9.56 5.31 5.19
CA ASP A 135 -10.27 5.23 6.47
C ASP A 135 -11.13 3.96 6.65
N LEU A 136 -10.58 2.82 6.21
CA LEU A 136 -11.27 1.54 6.22
C LEU A 136 -11.81 1.17 7.60
N GLY A 137 -13.08 0.75 7.63
CA GLY A 137 -13.78 0.35 8.85
C GLY A 137 -14.33 1.51 9.67
N THR A 138 -14.36 2.71 9.13
CA THR A 138 -14.99 3.90 9.72
C THR A 138 -16.20 4.36 8.91
N GLU A 139 -16.93 5.37 9.39
CA GLU A 139 -18.04 5.99 8.66
C GLU A 139 -17.57 6.76 7.42
N GLU A 140 -16.30 7.17 7.40
CA GLU A 140 -15.66 7.88 6.30
C GLU A 140 -14.98 6.95 5.29
N GLU A 141 -15.22 5.64 5.38
CA GLU A 141 -14.62 4.65 4.49
C GLU A 141 -14.87 4.98 3.02
N ARG A 142 -13.80 4.96 2.23
CA ARG A 142 -13.86 5.13 0.78
C ARG A 142 -13.00 4.11 0.06
N VAL A 143 -13.57 3.56 -1.02
CA VAL A 143 -12.88 2.65 -1.93
C VAL A 143 -13.10 3.15 -3.35
N LEU A 144 -12.05 3.68 -3.97
CA LEU A 144 -12.09 4.29 -5.29
C LEU A 144 -11.10 3.58 -6.21
N SER A 145 -11.50 3.28 -7.44
CA SER A 145 -10.63 2.69 -8.45
C SER A 145 -10.47 3.62 -9.65
N GLY A 146 -9.32 3.57 -10.29
CA GLY A 146 -9.00 4.40 -11.44
C GLY A 146 -7.50 4.40 -11.75
N LEU A 147 -7.08 5.34 -12.59
CA LEU A 147 -5.66 5.57 -12.81
C LEU A 147 -5.04 6.28 -11.59
N LEU A 148 -3.79 5.94 -11.26
CA LEU A 148 -3.11 6.58 -10.13
C LEU A 148 -3.03 8.11 -10.27
N GLY A 149 -2.96 8.63 -11.51
CA GLY A 149 -3.01 10.06 -11.77
C GLY A 149 -4.29 10.71 -11.25
N ASP A 150 -5.44 10.08 -11.48
CA ASP A 150 -6.76 10.58 -11.03
C ASP A 150 -6.93 10.38 -9.52
N LEU A 151 -6.51 9.21 -9.02
CA LEU A 151 -6.56 8.90 -7.59
C LEU A 151 -5.67 9.83 -6.75
N SER A 152 -4.54 10.29 -7.31
CA SER A 152 -3.66 11.25 -6.64
C SER A 152 -4.32 12.58 -6.31
N GLY A 153 -5.33 12.97 -7.08
CA GLY A 153 -6.12 14.19 -6.86
C GLY A 153 -7.15 14.10 -5.72
N GLN A 154 -7.39 12.91 -5.18
CA GLN A 154 -8.37 12.70 -4.12
C GLN A 154 -7.94 13.36 -2.81
N LYS A 155 -8.88 14.08 -2.19
CA LYS A 155 -8.65 14.83 -0.94
C LYS A 155 -9.45 14.21 0.21
N GLY A 156 -9.00 14.49 1.41
CA GLY A 156 -9.61 14.00 2.66
C GLY A 156 -9.21 12.57 2.96
N GLY A 157 -9.60 12.11 4.14
CA GLY A 157 -9.15 10.87 4.75
C GLY A 157 -7.86 11.03 5.56
N MET A 158 -7.69 10.14 6.52
CA MET A 158 -6.55 10.16 7.45
C MET A 158 -5.60 9.00 7.21
N VAL A 159 -6.11 7.82 6.92
CA VAL A 159 -5.30 6.62 6.71
C VAL A 159 -5.58 6.04 5.33
N HIS A 160 -4.53 5.92 4.53
CA HIS A 160 -4.64 5.46 3.16
C HIS A 160 -3.83 4.21 2.90
N ALA A 161 -4.34 3.39 2.00
CA ALA A 161 -3.60 2.32 1.34
C ALA A 161 -3.95 2.31 -0.15
N ILE A 162 -3.08 1.74 -0.96
CA ILE A 162 -3.31 1.59 -2.41
C ILE A 162 -3.16 0.11 -2.75
N ILE A 163 -4.11 -0.43 -3.51
CA ILE A 163 -3.89 -1.69 -4.18
C ILE A 163 -3.49 -1.39 -5.62
N LEU A 164 -2.42 -2.02 -6.05
CA LEU A 164 -1.95 -1.99 -7.43
C LEU A 164 -2.27 -3.35 -8.07
N PRO A 165 -3.32 -3.42 -8.90
CA PRO A 165 -3.66 -4.66 -9.57
C PRO A 165 -2.56 -5.08 -10.56
N ALA A 166 -2.40 -6.40 -10.69
CA ALA A 166 -1.77 -7.00 -11.86
C ALA A 166 -2.82 -7.13 -12.98
N GLU A 167 -2.65 -8.08 -13.88
CA GLU A 167 -3.67 -8.38 -14.89
C GLU A 167 -4.97 -8.83 -14.23
N PHE A 168 -6.11 -8.27 -14.67
CA PHE A 168 -7.42 -8.60 -14.09
C PHE A 168 -7.95 -9.94 -14.60
N SER A 169 -8.59 -10.71 -13.72
CA SER A 169 -9.61 -11.67 -14.13
C SER A 169 -10.92 -10.94 -14.51
N GLY A 170 -11.86 -11.63 -15.17
CA GLY A 170 -13.12 -11.00 -15.57
C GLY A 170 -13.88 -10.37 -14.39
N MET A 171 -14.07 -11.10 -13.29
CA MET A 171 -14.78 -10.61 -12.11
C MET A 171 -14.03 -9.46 -11.40
N GLU A 172 -12.72 -9.46 -11.42
CA GLU A 172 -11.90 -8.38 -10.85
C GLU A 172 -12.04 -7.10 -11.67
N LYS A 173 -12.10 -7.24 -13.00
CA LYS A 173 -12.34 -6.12 -13.91
C LYS A 173 -13.68 -5.47 -13.62
N ASP A 174 -14.74 -6.27 -13.54
CA ASP A 174 -16.08 -5.77 -13.21
C ASP A 174 -16.14 -5.10 -11.83
N ALA A 175 -15.41 -5.65 -10.86
CA ALA A 175 -15.31 -5.08 -9.51
C ALA A 175 -14.55 -3.76 -9.52
N PHE A 176 -13.48 -3.66 -10.31
CA PHE A 176 -12.71 -2.44 -10.48
C PHE A 176 -13.55 -1.34 -11.15
N GLU A 177 -14.24 -1.66 -12.24
CA GLU A 177 -15.07 -0.70 -12.97
C GLU A 177 -16.24 -0.16 -12.12
N ARG A 178 -16.86 -1.01 -11.27
CA ARG A 178 -17.93 -0.58 -10.35
C ARG A 178 -17.48 0.43 -9.28
N ARG A 179 -16.21 0.48 -8.95
CA ARG A 179 -15.62 1.41 -7.97
C ARG A 179 -14.95 2.61 -8.61
N GLY A 180 -15.13 2.77 -9.92
CA GLY A 180 -14.52 3.85 -10.70
C GLY A 180 -14.71 5.20 -10.02
N THR A 181 -13.68 6.02 -10.08
CA THR A 181 -13.77 7.42 -9.70
C THR A 181 -14.73 8.15 -10.63
N VAL A 182 -15.60 8.91 -10.05
CA VAL A 182 -16.49 9.85 -10.76
C VAL A 182 -15.68 11.03 -11.24
#